data_09ff11e59d59824b3ca5a6478b6953dd
#
_entry.id   09ff11e59d59824b3ca5a6478b6953dd
#
_cell.length_a   1.000
_cell.length_b   1.000
_cell.length_c   1.000
_cell.angle_alpha   90.00
_cell.angle_beta   90.00
_cell.angle_gamma   90.00
#
_symmetry.space_group_name_H-M   'P 1'
#
loop_
_entity.id
_entity.type
_entity.pdbx_description
1 polymer ?
#
loop_
_entity_poly.entity_id
_entity_poly.type
_entity_poly.pdbx_seq_one_letter_code
_entity_poly.pdbx_strand_id
1 'polypeptide(L)'
;MFKNIVLHWTGGNYTPCSTDLDHYHFVIDAQGGIHKGKYSPRDNQNCMDGKYAAHCGGGNTGRIGIAICCRKDINTLPTQKQVEAMCKLAAELCILYGISPTKVITHAEFGQQHPKTSSYGKVDINSIPYANKKG
;
A
#
# COMPACT_ATOMS: atom_id res chain seq x y z
N MET A 1 -17.72 -1.34 -5.96
CA MET A 1 -16.70 -1.01 -6.97
C MET A 1 -15.53 -0.30 -6.32
N PHE A 2 -14.32 -0.68 -6.66
CA PHE A 2 -13.12 -0.08 -6.08
C PHE A 2 -12.73 1.21 -6.79
N LYS A 3 -12.27 2.19 -6.01
CA LYS A 3 -11.89 3.51 -6.51
C LYS A 3 -10.41 3.55 -6.89
N ASN A 4 -9.55 2.99 -6.05
CA ASN A 4 -8.10 3.04 -6.22
C ASN A 4 -7.43 1.81 -5.62
N ILE A 5 -6.20 1.57 -6.08
CA ILE A 5 -5.20 0.81 -5.34
C ILE A 5 -4.21 1.85 -4.83
N VAL A 6 -3.96 1.85 -3.51
CA VAL A 6 -3.07 2.80 -2.88
C VAL A 6 -1.80 2.08 -2.43
N LEU A 7 -0.66 2.58 -2.89
CA LEU A 7 0.64 1.99 -2.59
C LEU A 7 1.26 2.67 -1.38
N HIS A 8 1.76 1.85 -0.44
CA HIS A 8 2.29 2.29 0.84
C HIS A 8 3.64 1.66 1.14
N TRP A 9 4.30 2.18 2.14
CA TRP A 9 5.38 1.52 2.86
C TRP A 9 4.96 1.36 4.32
N THR A 10 5.45 0.32 4.99
CA THR A 10 5.04 0.07 6.37
C THR A 10 5.70 1.03 7.37
N GLY A 11 6.88 1.52 7.04
CA GLY A 11 7.69 2.29 7.96
C GLY A 11 8.37 1.43 9.02
N GLY A 12 8.31 0.11 8.87
CA GLY A 12 8.86 -0.86 9.81
C GLY A 12 10.03 -1.65 9.23
N ASN A 13 10.19 -2.87 9.71
CA ASN A 13 11.25 -3.78 9.29
C ASN A 13 10.86 -4.54 8.02
N TYR A 14 11.81 -5.30 7.47
CA TYR A 14 11.61 -6.11 6.26
C TYR A 14 10.60 -7.26 6.43
N THR A 15 10.23 -7.58 7.65
CA THR A 15 9.26 -8.64 7.94
C THR A 15 7.95 -8.01 8.44
N PRO A 16 6.79 -8.44 7.91
CA PRO A 16 5.52 -7.92 8.39
C PRO A 16 5.29 -8.23 9.86
N CYS A 17 4.68 -7.28 10.57
CA CYS A 17 4.20 -7.50 11.93
C CYS A 17 2.66 -7.52 11.94
N SER A 18 2.07 -7.86 13.08
CA SER A 18 0.61 -7.95 13.19
C SER A 18 -0.08 -6.62 12.90
N THR A 19 0.54 -5.51 13.31
CA THR A 19 0.01 -4.16 13.02
C THR A 19 -0.06 -3.91 11.53
N ASP A 20 0.98 -4.30 10.78
CA ASP A 20 0.99 -4.16 9.31
C ASP A 20 -0.17 -4.95 8.69
N LEU A 21 -0.38 -6.18 9.15
CA LEU A 21 -1.43 -7.05 8.61
C LEU A 21 -2.83 -6.56 8.96
N ASP A 22 -2.99 -5.79 10.03
CA ASP A 22 -4.27 -5.17 10.39
C ASP A 22 -4.57 -3.94 9.53
N HIS A 23 -3.53 -3.24 9.05
CA HIS A 23 -3.69 -1.96 8.38
C HIS A 23 -3.68 -2.03 6.85
N TYR A 24 -3.14 -3.11 6.26
CA TYR A 24 -3.04 -3.23 4.80
C TYR A 24 -3.67 -4.52 4.33
N HIS A 25 -4.19 -4.53 3.11
CA HIS A 25 -4.74 -5.75 2.53
C HIS A 25 -3.64 -6.73 2.13
N PHE A 26 -2.50 -6.21 1.68
CA PHE A 26 -1.35 -7.02 1.29
C PHE A 26 -0.09 -6.33 1.79
N VAL A 27 0.84 -7.13 2.31
CA VAL A 27 2.12 -6.64 2.82
C VAL A 27 3.23 -7.47 2.17
N ILE A 28 4.22 -6.80 1.60
CA ILE A 28 5.27 -7.46 0.82
C ILE A 28 6.59 -7.36 1.56
N ASP A 29 7.20 -8.51 1.86
CA ASP A 29 8.48 -8.59 2.56
C ASP A 29 9.67 -8.29 1.62
N ALA A 30 10.89 -8.22 2.18
CA ALA A 30 12.08 -7.86 1.43
C ALA A 30 12.38 -8.79 0.25
N GLN A 31 11.93 -10.03 0.31
CA GLN A 31 12.16 -11.03 -0.74
C GLN A 31 11.07 -11.00 -1.82
N GLY A 32 10.09 -10.11 -1.69
CA GLY A 32 8.95 -10.07 -2.60
C GLY A 32 7.82 -11.02 -2.21
N GLY A 33 7.89 -11.63 -1.03
CA GLY A 33 6.84 -12.50 -0.52
C GLY A 33 5.60 -11.68 -0.16
N ILE A 34 4.44 -12.14 -0.62
CA ILE A 34 3.17 -11.43 -0.42
C ILE A 34 2.43 -12.07 0.75
N HIS A 35 2.14 -11.26 1.77
CA HIS A 35 1.39 -11.66 2.96
C HIS A 35 0.02 -11.03 2.93
N LYS A 36 -1.03 -11.83 3.04
CA LYS A 36 -2.39 -11.32 3.09
C LYS A 36 -2.67 -10.76 4.48
N GLY A 37 -3.27 -9.56 4.51
CA GLY A 37 -3.67 -8.95 5.76
C GLY A 37 -4.89 -9.62 6.37
N LYS A 38 -5.28 -9.13 7.55
CA LYS A 38 -6.45 -9.61 8.29
C LYS A 38 -7.74 -9.39 7.52
N TYR A 39 -7.83 -8.29 6.78
CA TYR A 39 -9.04 -7.93 6.02
C TYR A 39 -8.81 -8.12 4.53
N SER A 40 -9.87 -8.54 3.83
CA SER A 40 -9.84 -8.64 2.38
C SER A 40 -10.16 -7.28 1.74
N PRO A 41 -9.82 -7.09 0.45
CA PRO A 41 -10.21 -5.86 -0.24
C PRO A 41 -11.71 -5.55 -0.15
N ARG A 42 -12.56 -6.57 -0.18
CA ARG A 42 -14.02 -6.39 -0.11
C ARG A 42 -14.49 -5.82 1.23
N ASP A 43 -13.74 -6.05 2.30
CA ASP A 43 -14.08 -5.50 3.60
C ASP A 43 -14.06 -3.97 3.59
N ASN A 44 -13.23 -3.37 2.72
CA ASN A 44 -13.17 -1.91 2.61
C ASN A 44 -14.25 -1.30 1.73
N GLN A 45 -15.16 -2.08 1.17
CA GLN A 45 -16.32 -1.51 0.49
C GLN A 45 -17.29 -0.86 1.49
N ASN A 46 -17.28 -1.32 2.74
CA ASN A 46 -18.04 -0.72 3.81
C ASN A 46 -17.19 -0.64 5.08
N CYS A 47 -16.78 0.55 5.45
CA CYS A 47 -15.96 0.77 6.64
C CYS A 47 -16.78 1.11 7.88
N MET A 48 -18.11 1.12 7.79
CA MET A 48 -18.96 1.54 8.90
C MET A 48 -19.05 0.50 10.02
N ASP A 49 -18.73 -0.76 9.71
CA ASP A 49 -18.73 -1.83 10.72
C ASP A 49 -17.44 -1.90 11.53
N GLY A 50 -16.46 -1.06 11.20
CA GLY A 50 -15.14 -1.05 11.87
C GLY A 50 -14.24 -2.21 11.48
N LYS A 51 -14.65 -3.08 10.57
CA LYS A 51 -13.91 -4.27 10.14
C LYS A 51 -13.29 -4.04 8.76
N TYR A 52 -12.27 -3.22 8.71
CA TYR A 52 -11.62 -2.83 7.45
C TYR A 52 -10.13 -2.57 7.68
N ALA A 53 -9.36 -2.62 6.61
CA ALA A 53 -7.95 -2.24 6.66
C ALA A 53 -7.83 -0.71 6.65
N ALA A 54 -7.29 -0.15 7.73
CA ALA A 54 -7.15 1.30 7.89
C ALA A 54 -5.79 1.75 7.36
N HIS A 55 -5.69 1.85 6.02
CA HIS A 55 -4.42 2.16 5.36
C HIS A 55 -4.33 3.60 4.83
N CYS A 56 -5.45 4.30 4.72
CA CYS A 56 -5.49 5.59 4.04
C CYS A 56 -6.49 6.51 4.74
N GLY A 57 -6.02 7.34 5.67
CA GLY A 57 -6.89 8.22 6.44
C GLY A 57 -7.74 9.12 5.54
N GLY A 58 -9.05 9.05 5.71
CA GLY A 58 -10.02 9.77 4.90
C GLY A 58 -10.35 9.10 3.57
N GLY A 59 -9.73 7.97 3.24
CA GLY A 59 -9.92 7.30 1.95
C GLY A 59 -9.92 5.79 2.02
N ASN A 60 -10.25 5.18 3.16
CA ASN A 60 -10.26 3.72 3.29
C ASN A 60 -11.37 3.06 2.48
N THR A 61 -12.53 3.69 2.40
CA THR A 61 -13.69 3.13 1.70
C THR A 61 -13.43 3.03 0.20
N GLY A 62 -13.58 1.83 -0.34
CA GLY A 62 -13.44 1.57 -1.77
C GLY A 62 -12.01 1.54 -2.28
N ARG A 63 -11.01 1.47 -1.39
CA ARG A 63 -9.60 1.46 -1.78
C ARG A 63 -8.86 0.27 -1.21
N ILE A 64 -7.95 -0.28 -2.02
CA ILE A 64 -7.13 -1.44 -1.67
C ILE A 64 -5.75 -0.92 -1.29
N GLY A 65 -5.23 -1.33 -0.14
CA GLY A 65 -3.90 -0.94 0.33
C GLY A 65 -2.89 -2.06 0.17
N ILE A 66 -1.79 -1.76 -0.51
CA ILE A 66 -0.62 -2.63 -0.63
C ILE A 66 0.55 -1.89 0.01
N ALA A 67 1.27 -2.56 0.91
CA ALA A 67 2.44 -1.97 1.55
C ALA A 67 3.67 -2.82 1.34
N ILE A 68 4.81 -2.18 1.11
CA ILE A 68 6.11 -2.87 1.13
C ILE A 68 6.76 -2.65 2.51
N CYS A 69 7.41 -3.70 3.02
CA CYS A 69 8.08 -3.67 4.32
C CYS A 69 9.41 -2.95 4.19
N CYS A 70 9.41 -1.66 4.43
CA CYS A 70 10.61 -0.84 4.36
C CYS A 70 10.43 0.46 5.12
N ARG A 71 11.51 1.19 5.26
CA ARG A 71 11.50 2.54 5.83
C ARG A 71 12.65 3.35 5.25
N LYS A 72 12.72 4.61 5.60
CA LYS A 72 13.74 5.53 5.08
C LYS A 72 15.08 5.39 5.83
N ASP A 73 15.49 4.17 6.08
CA ASP A 73 16.72 3.82 6.78
C ASP A 73 17.61 3.04 5.83
N ILE A 74 18.92 3.36 5.81
CA ILE A 74 19.87 2.73 4.89
C ILE A 74 19.85 1.20 4.97
N ASN A 75 19.54 0.65 6.14
CA ASN A 75 19.49 -0.80 6.35
C ASN A 75 18.13 -1.42 6.02
N THR A 76 17.13 -0.62 5.70
CA THR A 76 15.76 -1.10 5.46
C THR A 76 15.11 -0.34 4.31
N LEU A 77 15.91 0.05 3.31
CA LEU A 77 15.39 0.68 2.10
C LEU A 77 14.57 -0.32 1.26
N PRO A 78 13.66 0.18 0.41
CA PRO A 78 12.93 -0.70 -0.49
C PRO A 78 13.87 -1.55 -1.34
N THR A 79 13.54 -2.83 -1.47
CA THR A 79 14.30 -3.73 -2.33
C THR A 79 13.66 -3.79 -3.71
N GLN A 80 14.45 -4.13 -4.73
CA GLN A 80 13.94 -4.30 -6.09
C GLN A 80 12.87 -5.39 -6.13
N LYS A 81 13.07 -6.48 -5.40
CA LYS A 81 12.10 -7.58 -5.34
C LYS A 81 10.75 -7.13 -4.79
N GLN A 82 10.75 -6.25 -3.78
CA GLN A 82 9.51 -5.68 -3.23
C GLN A 82 8.79 -4.85 -4.28
N VAL A 83 9.51 -3.98 -4.97
CA VAL A 83 8.91 -3.08 -5.96
C VAL A 83 8.34 -3.87 -7.12
N GLU A 84 9.08 -4.85 -7.62
CA GLU A 84 8.60 -5.72 -8.70
C GLU A 84 7.35 -6.49 -8.27
N ALA A 85 7.35 -7.04 -7.06
CA ALA A 85 6.19 -7.78 -6.54
C ALA A 85 4.98 -6.86 -6.35
N MET A 86 5.20 -5.64 -5.87
CA MET A 86 4.12 -4.67 -5.70
C MET A 86 3.49 -4.28 -7.04
N CYS A 87 4.32 -4.03 -8.05
CA CYS A 87 3.82 -3.68 -9.38
C CYS A 87 3.04 -4.84 -10.00
N LYS A 88 3.56 -6.06 -9.88
CA LYS A 88 2.89 -7.26 -10.39
C LYS A 88 1.56 -7.48 -9.68
N LEU A 89 1.53 -7.38 -8.36
CA LEU A 89 0.30 -7.54 -7.58
C LEU A 89 -0.72 -6.47 -7.95
N ALA A 90 -0.29 -5.22 -8.07
CA ALA A 90 -1.19 -4.13 -8.46
C ALA A 90 -1.82 -4.41 -9.83
N ALA A 91 -1.03 -4.87 -10.79
CA ALA A 91 -1.54 -5.22 -12.11
C ALA A 91 -2.57 -6.37 -12.04
N GLU A 92 -2.28 -7.40 -11.25
CA GLU A 92 -3.21 -8.53 -11.07
C GLU A 92 -4.52 -8.09 -10.42
N LEU A 93 -4.46 -7.19 -9.43
CA LEU A 93 -5.65 -6.66 -8.77
C LEU A 93 -6.46 -5.76 -9.71
N CYS A 94 -5.80 -5.00 -10.57
CA CYS A 94 -6.50 -4.22 -11.60
C CYS A 94 -7.34 -5.12 -12.49
N ILE A 95 -6.79 -6.25 -12.92
CA ILE A 95 -7.51 -7.22 -13.75
C ILE A 95 -8.64 -7.88 -12.96
N LEU A 96 -8.35 -8.33 -11.75
CA LEU A 96 -9.31 -9.08 -10.92
C LEU A 96 -10.54 -8.24 -10.55
N TYR A 97 -10.31 -6.97 -10.19
CA TYR A 97 -11.38 -6.10 -9.70
C TYR A 97 -11.85 -5.05 -10.71
N GLY A 98 -11.34 -5.09 -11.93
CA GLY A 98 -11.74 -4.14 -12.97
C GLY A 98 -11.34 -2.71 -12.67
N ILE A 99 -10.14 -2.51 -12.10
CA ILE A 99 -9.60 -1.20 -11.76
C ILE A 99 -8.68 -0.74 -12.88
N SER A 100 -8.87 0.49 -13.37
CA SER A 100 -7.96 1.05 -14.37
C SER A 100 -6.56 1.25 -13.76
N PRO A 101 -5.48 0.96 -14.50
CA PRO A 101 -4.11 1.23 -14.02
C PRO A 101 -3.89 2.70 -13.64
N THR A 102 -4.63 3.63 -14.21
CA THR A 102 -4.54 5.06 -13.86
C THR A 102 -5.04 5.33 -12.45
N LYS A 103 -5.73 4.37 -11.82
CA LYS A 103 -6.23 4.48 -10.45
C LYS A 103 -5.28 3.87 -9.41
N VAL A 104 -4.11 3.40 -9.83
CA VAL A 104 -3.05 2.98 -8.91
C VAL A 104 -2.25 4.23 -8.54
N ILE A 105 -2.30 4.60 -7.27
CA ILE A 105 -1.68 5.84 -6.76
C ILE A 105 -0.91 5.56 -5.49
N THR A 106 0.01 6.43 -5.14
CA THR A 106 0.70 6.37 -3.86
C THR A 106 -0.13 7.05 -2.78
N HIS A 107 0.19 6.78 -1.51
CA HIS A 107 -0.47 7.45 -0.38
C HIS A 107 -0.25 8.98 -0.43
N ALA A 108 0.95 9.40 -0.84
CA ALA A 108 1.24 10.84 -0.98
C ALA A 108 0.37 11.47 -2.06
N GLU A 109 0.18 10.79 -3.19
CA GLU A 109 -0.70 11.28 -4.25
C GLU A 109 -2.15 11.40 -3.78
N PHE A 110 -2.63 10.41 -3.03
CA PHE A 110 -3.97 10.50 -2.43
C PHE A 110 -4.07 11.74 -1.54
N GLY A 111 -3.08 11.97 -0.67
CA GLY A 111 -3.07 13.12 0.22
C GLY A 111 -3.09 14.45 -0.54
N GLN A 112 -2.33 14.56 -1.63
CA GLN A 112 -2.31 15.75 -2.47
C GLN A 112 -3.67 16.01 -3.12
N GLN A 113 -4.36 14.95 -3.52
CA GLN A 113 -5.69 15.06 -4.12
C GLN A 113 -6.78 15.35 -3.09
N HIS A 114 -6.52 15.07 -1.81
CA HIS A 114 -7.48 15.20 -0.73
C HIS A 114 -6.86 15.94 0.47
N PRO A 115 -6.58 17.24 0.33
CA PRO A 115 -5.82 17.99 1.35
C PRO A 115 -6.57 18.16 2.68
N LYS A 116 -7.87 17.90 2.72
CA LYS A 116 -8.65 17.99 3.95
C LYS A 116 -8.65 16.69 4.77
N THR A 117 -7.96 15.65 4.31
CA THR A 117 -7.86 14.37 5.02
C THR A 117 -6.57 14.30 5.82
N SER A 118 -6.50 13.35 6.76
CA SER A 118 -5.29 13.09 7.54
C SER A 118 -4.14 12.53 6.68
N SER A 119 -4.42 12.15 5.44
CA SER A 119 -3.40 11.66 4.51
C SER A 119 -2.57 12.78 3.86
N TYR A 120 -2.99 14.03 4.00
CA TYR A 120 -2.26 15.14 3.40
C TYR A 120 -0.86 15.27 4.02
N GLY A 121 0.15 15.43 3.17
CA GLY A 121 1.54 15.58 3.60
C GLY A 121 2.29 14.27 3.80
N LYS A 122 1.70 13.13 3.46
CA LYS A 122 2.41 11.85 3.53
C LYS A 122 3.56 11.81 2.51
N VAL A 123 4.67 11.16 2.90
CA VAL A 123 5.84 11.00 2.04
C VAL A 123 5.54 9.95 0.99
N ASP A 124 5.87 10.27 -0.26
CA ASP A 124 5.70 9.33 -1.36
C ASP A 124 6.80 8.28 -1.35
N ILE A 125 6.45 7.03 -1.62
CA ILE A 125 7.42 5.94 -1.72
C ILE A 125 8.42 6.18 -2.86
N ASN A 126 8.04 6.90 -3.89
CA ASN A 126 8.92 7.23 -5.01
C ASN A 126 10.05 8.18 -4.62
N SER A 127 9.92 8.89 -3.50
CA SER A 127 10.97 9.76 -2.99
C SER A 127 11.98 9.02 -2.11
N ILE A 128 11.78 7.72 -1.87
CA ILE A 128 12.65 6.88 -1.07
C ILE A 128 13.62 6.16 -1.99
N PRO A 129 14.94 6.24 -1.77
CA PRO A 129 15.89 5.52 -2.61
C PRO A 129 15.75 4.02 -2.45
N TYR A 130 15.92 3.27 -3.54
CA TYR A 130 15.94 1.82 -3.49
C TYR A 130 17.27 1.31 -2.97
N ALA A 131 17.25 0.11 -2.39
CA ALA A 131 18.44 -0.51 -1.84
C ALA A 131 19.54 -0.72 -2.91
N ASN A 132 19.15 -1.03 -4.15
CA ASN A 132 20.10 -1.25 -5.23
C ASN A 132 20.02 -0.21 -6.35
N LYS A 133 19.30 0.85 -6.17
CA LYS A 133 19.24 2.00 -7.08
C LYS A 133 18.86 1.67 -8.52
N LYS A 134 18.23 0.58 -8.80
CA LYS A 134 17.73 0.30 -10.13
C LYS A 134 16.31 0.81 -10.21
N GLY A 135 16.17 1.82 -10.93
CA GLY A 135 14.96 2.56 -11.07
C GLY A 135 13.82 2.01 -11.75
#